data_8b0bd0b5cac3816022537647d7fb72e8
#
_entry.id   8b0bd0b5cac3816022537647d7fb72e8
#
_cell.length_a   1.000
_cell.length_b   1.000
_cell.length_c   1.000
_cell.angle_alpha   90.00
_cell.angle_beta   90.00
_cell.angle_gamma   90.00
#
_symmetry.space_group_name_H-M   'P 1'
#
loop_
_entity.id
_entity.type
_entity.pdbx_description
1 polymer ?
#
loop_
_entity_poly.entity_id
_entity_poly.type
_entity_poly.pdbx_seq_one_letter_code
_entity_poly.pdbx_strand_id
1 'polypeptide(L)'
;MARIAGVDLPRDKRVEIGLTYIYGIGKTSAIRILADAGVDPDTRVRDLTQDDVKKISEVIDETQVVEGDLRREIQLNIKRLKEIGCYRGIRHRKGLPVRGQKTKTNARTCKGHKRTVANKKK
;
A
#
# COMPACT_ATOMS: atom_id res chain seq x y z
N MET A 1 -4.81 13.05 -18.29
CA MET A 1 -4.13 12.34 -17.20
C MET A 1 -4.99 11.16 -16.77
N ALA A 2 -4.41 9.96 -16.71
CA ALA A 2 -5.19 8.78 -16.35
C ALA A 2 -5.39 8.72 -14.84
N ARG A 3 -6.62 8.46 -14.42
CA ARG A 3 -6.96 8.33 -13.01
C ARG A 3 -7.67 6.99 -12.80
N ILE A 4 -7.07 6.16 -11.95
CA ILE A 4 -7.58 4.81 -11.67
C ILE A 4 -7.64 4.63 -10.16
N ALA A 5 -8.75 4.09 -9.66
CA ALA A 5 -8.97 3.88 -8.21
C ALA A 5 -8.78 5.16 -7.40
N GLY A 6 -9.09 6.31 -7.98
CA GLY A 6 -8.94 7.61 -7.32
C GLY A 6 -7.52 8.15 -7.30
N VAL A 7 -6.58 7.51 -7.99
CA VAL A 7 -5.18 7.92 -8.01
C VAL A 7 -4.80 8.41 -9.41
N ASP A 8 -4.17 9.57 -9.48
CA ASP A 8 -3.62 10.09 -10.73
C ASP A 8 -2.30 9.40 -11.02
N LEU A 9 -2.22 8.75 -12.17
CA LEU A 9 -1.03 8.01 -12.55
C LEU A 9 -0.01 8.94 -13.22
N PRO A 10 1.31 8.69 -13.03
CA PRO A 10 2.34 9.51 -13.69
C PRO A 10 2.33 9.28 -15.19
N ARG A 11 2.29 10.37 -15.95
CA ARG A 11 2.11 10.32 -17.42
C ARG A 11 3.30 9.71 -18.15
N ASP A 12 4.51 9.95 -17.66
CA ASP A 12 5.73 9.56 -18.37
C ASP A 12 6.18 8.14 -18.08
N LYS A 13 5.54 7.46 -17.15
CA LYS A 13 5.89 6.08 -16.78
C LYS A 13 5.11 5.07 -17.62
N ARG A 14 5.69 3.89 -17.81
CA ARG A 14 4.94 2.77 -18.40
C ARG A 14 3.76 2.46 -17.51
N VAL A 15 2.69 1.95 -18.10
CA VAL A 15 1.48 1.66 -17.33
C VAL A 15 1.74 0.62 -16.23
N GLU A 16 2.64 -0.35 -16.47
CA GLU A 16 3.05 -1.32 -15.47
C GLU A 16 3.61 -0.64 -14.22
N ILE A 17 4.45 0.35 -14.40
CA ILE A 17 5.05 1.10 -13.29
C ILE A 17 4.02 2.07 -12.70
N GLY A 18 3.23 2.71 -13.54
CA GLY A 18 2.20 3.66 -13.09
C GLY A 18 1.20 3.02 -12.14
N LEU A 19 0.77 1.80 -12.42
CA LEU A 19 -0.19 1.10 -11.56
C LEU A 19 0.36 0.84 -10.15
N THR A 20 1.68 0.74 -10.00
CA THR A 20 2.27 0.53 -8.67
C THR A 20 2.13 1.74 -7.74
N TYR A 21 1.74 2.89 -8.27
CA TYR A 21 1.46 4.08 -7.46
C TYR A 21 0.14 3.95 -6.70
N ILE A 22 -0.69 2.98 -7.06
CA ILE A 22 -1.94 2.70 -6.35
C ILE A 22 -1.60 1.84 -5.12
N TYR A 23 -2.05 2.25 -3.95
CA TYR A 23 -1.81 1.50 -2.72
C TYR A 23 -2.46 0.12 -2.81
N GLY A 24 -1.68 -0.91 -2.65
CA GLY A 24 -2.11 -2.30 -2.75
C GLY A 24 -1.75 -3.00 -4.05
N ILE A 25 -1.21 -2.27 -5.03
CA ILE A 25 -0.75 -2.85 -6.29
C ILE A 25 0.75 -2.74 -6.38
N GLY A 26 1.42 -3.89 -6.42
CA GLY A 26 2.86 -3.99 -6.69
C GLY A 26 3.10 -4.39 -8.12
N LYS A 27 4.37 -4.62 -8.47
CA LYS A 27 4.76 -4.96 -9.83
C LYS A 27 4.07 -6.23 -10.35
N THR A 28 4.03 -7.28 -9.54
CA THR A 28 3.42 -8.56 -9.92
C THR A 28 1.92 -8.41 -10.16
N SER A 29 1.24 -7.70 -9.26
CA SER A 29 -0.19 -7.43 -9.41
C SER A 29 -0.47 -6.58 -10.64
N ALA A 30 0.39 -5.58 -10.92
CA ALA A 30 0.25 -4.73 -12.10
C ALA A 30 0.34 -5.55 -13.39
N ILE A 31 1.32 -6.45 -13.48
CA ILE A 31 1.48 -7.31 -14.65
C ILE A 31 0.24 -8.17 -14.86
N ARG A 32 -0.27 -8.74 -13.79
CA ARG A 32 -1.46 -9.61 -13.84
C ARG A 32 -2.70 -8.85 -14.28
N ILE A 33 -2.89 -7.65 -13.74
CA ILE A 33 -4.00 -6.78 -14.10
C ILE A 33 -3.97 -6.42 -15.58
N LEU A 34 -2.79 -6.06 -16.09
CA LEU A 34 -2.64 -5.69 -17.50
C LEU A 34 -2.88 -6.87 -18.43
N ALA A 35 -2.43 -8.06 -18.04
CA ALA A 35 -2.68 -9.28 -18.81
C ALA A 35 -4.19 -9.57 -18.91
N ASP A 36 -4.90 -9.44 -17.78
CA ASP A 36 -6.35 -9.67 -17.75
C ASP A 36 -7.13 -8.61 -18.52
N ALA A 37 -6.64 -7.37 -18.52
CA ALA A 37 -7.26 -6.27 -19.24
C ALA A 37 -6.89 -6.26 -20.75
N GLY A 38 -5.89 -7.04 -21.14
CA GLY A 38 -5.43 -7.07 -22.52
C GLY A 38 -4.67 -5.82 -22.95
N VAL A 39 -4.01 -5.15 -22.03
CA VAL A 39 -3.26 -3.92 -22.28
C VAL A 39 -1.76 -4.22 -22.25
N ASP A 40 -1.03 -3.65 -23.23
CA ASP A 40 0.43 -3.81 -23.29
C ASP A 40 1.08 -3.11 -22.08
N PRO A 41 1.86 -3.85 -21.26
CA PRO A 41 2.51 -3.24 -20.09
C PRO A 41 3.54 -2.16 -20.43
N ASP A 42 4.06 -2.15 -21.65
CA ASP A 42 5.05 -1.15 -22.07
C ASP A 42 4.43 0.16 -22.56
N THR A 43 3.12 0.23 -22.66
CA THR A 43 2.43 1.45 -23.06
C THR A 43 2.62 2.52 -21.97
N ARG A 44 2.95 3.75 -22.38
CA ARG A 44 3.04 4.86 -21.43
C ARG A 44 1.64 5.26 -20.96
N VAL A 45 1.56 5.72 -19.74
CA VAL A 45 0.27 6.14 -19.16
C VAL A 45 -0.41 7.19 -20.02
N ARG A 46 0.37 8.14 -20.56
CA ARG A 46 -0.16 9.20 -21.44
C ARG A 46 -0.77 8.69 -22.74
N ASP A 47 -0.36 7.49 -23.18
CA ASP A 47 -0.81 6.89 -24.43
C ASP A 47 -2.02 5.95 -24.25
N LEU A 48 -2.49 5.80 -23.01
CA LEU A 48 -3.66 4.96 -22.73
C LEU A 48 -4.93 5.60 -23.28
N THR A 49 -5.75 4.78 -23.92
CA THR A 49 -7.09 5.23 -24.36
C THR A 49 -8.05 5.15 -23.18
N GLN A 50 -9.20 5.80 -23.30
CA GLN A 50 -10.24 5.72 -22.27
C GLN A 50 -10.76 4.29 -22.13
N ASP A 51 -10.82 3.52 -23.22
CA ASP A 51 -11.21 2.12 -23.15
C ASP A 51 -10.21 1.29 -22.36
N ASP A 52 -8.92 1.54 -22.56
CA ASP A 52 -7.87 0.85 -21.80
C ASP A 52 -7.98 1.15 -20.30
N VAL A 53 -8.18 2.41 -19.96
CA VAL A 53 -8.36 2.83 -18.56
C VAL A 53 -9.58 2.16 -17.96
N LYS A 54 -10.67 2.10 -18.69
CA LYS A 54 -11.91 1.46 -18.23
C LYS A 54 -11.70 -0.03 -17.98
N LYS A 55 -11.04 -0.74 -18.89
CA LYS A 55 -10.75 -2.17 -18.74
C LYS A 55 -9.88 -2.44 -17.51
N ILE A 56 -8.85 -1.62 -17.33
CA ILE A 56 -7.96 -1.73 -16.17
C ILE A 56 -8.75 -1.51 -14.88
N SER A 57 -9.60 -0.48 -14.85
CA SER A 57 -10.42 -0.17 -13.68
C SER A 57 -11.37 -1.31 -13.34
N GLU A 58 -11.99 -1.91 -14.34
CA GLU A 58 -12.90 -3.04 -14.11
C GLU A 58 -12.18 -4.24 -13.52
N VAL A 59 -10.98 -4.57 -14.03
CA VAL A 59 -10.18 -5.69 -13.51
C VAL A 59 -9.77 -5.43 -12.07
N ILE A 60 -9.36 -4.21 -11.74
CA ILE A 60 -8.98 -3.84 -10.38
C ILE A 60 -10.18 -3.98 -9.44
N ASP A 61 -11.33 -3.47 -9.83
CA ASP A 61 -12.54 -3.55 -9.00
C ASP A 61 -12.96 -4.98 -8.71
N GLU A 62 -12.76 -5.90 -9.67
CA GLU A 62 -13.15 -7.30 -9.52
C GLU A 62 -12.15 -8.12 -8.70
N THR A 63 -10.85 -7.83 -8.82
CA THR A 63 -9.80 -8.73 -8.33
C THR A 63 -8.97 -8.18 -7.18
N GLN A 64 -8.98 -6.86 -6.96
CA GLN A 64 -8.08 -6.23 -5.98
C GLN A 64 -8.84 -5.40 -4.97
N VAL A 65 -8.33 -5.42 -3.74
CA VAL A 65 -8.72 -4.46 -2.71
C VAL A 65 -7.59 -3.44 -2.63
N VAL A 66 -7.88 -2.18 -2.91
CA VAL A 66 -6.86 -1.14 -3.04
C VAL A 66 -7.25 0.13 -2.30
N GLU A 67 -6.28 1.01 -2.11
CA GLU A 67 -6.43 2.35 -1.54
C GLU A 67 -7.20 2.35 -0.23
N GLY A 68 -8.24 3.18 -0.10
CA GLY A 68 -8.99 3.33 1.14
C GLY A 68 -9.58 2.05 1.68
N ASP A 69 -10.08 1.19 0.80
CA ASP A 69 -10.65 -0.10 1.22
C ASP A 69 -9.59 -1.01 1.81
N LEU A 70 -8.41 -1.06 1.18
CA LEU A 70 -7.30 -1.84 1.71
C LEU A 70 -6.79 -1.29 3.04
N ARG A 71 -6.66 0.02 3.15
CA ARG A 71 -6.24 0.66 4.39
C ARG A 71 -7.21 0.35 5.51
N ARG A 72 -8.50 0.40 5.23
CA ARG A 72 -9.54 0.07 6.21
C ARG A 72 -9.42 -1.39 6.65
N GLU A 73 -9.22 -2.30 5.70
CA GLU A 73 -9.07 -3.72 6.00
C GLU A 73 -7.89 -3.97 6.91
N ILE A 74 -6.73 -3.37 6.60
CA ILE A 74 -5.53 -3.52 7.42
C ILE A 74 -5.78 -2.97 8.84
N GLN A 75 -6.39 -1.81 8.96
CA GLN A 75 -6.69 -1.21 10.25
C GLN A 75 -7.65 -2.08 11.07
N LEU A 76 -8.67 -2.66 10.42
CA LEU A 76 -9.60 -3.55 11.09
C LEU A 76 -8.90 -4.82 11.57
N ASN A 77 -7.98 -5.37 10.77
CA ASN A 77 -7.21 -6.54 11.15
C ASN A 77 -6.33 -6.25 12.37
N ILE A 78 -5.67 -5.09 12.39
CA ILE A 78 -4.84 -4.68 13.52
C ILE A 78 -5.72 -4.46 14.76
N LYS A 79 -6.85 -3.81 14.60
CA LYS A 79 -7.79 -3.60 15.69
C LYS A 79 -8.25 -4.92 16.29
N ARG A 80 -8.55 -5.90 15.44
CA ARG A 80 -8.94 -7.23 15.89
C ARG A 80 -7.84 -7.89 16.72
N LEU A 81 -6.59 -7.79 16.27
CA LEU A 81 -5.45 -8.32 17.01
C LEU A 81 -5.31 -7.68 18.38
N LYS A 82 -5.53 -6.37 18.47
CA LYS A 82 -5.50 -5.65 19.75
C LYS A 82 -6.63 -6.08 20.68
N GLU A 83 -7.82 -6.29 20.15
CA GLU A 83 -8.98 -6.69 20.93
C GLU A 83 -8.85 -8.11 21.47
N ILE A 84 -8.29 -9.02 20.66
CA ILE A 84 -8.05 -10.41 21.09
C ILE A 84 -7.00 -10.45 22.19
N GLY A 85 -6.06 -9.49 22.23
CA GLY A 85 -5.00 -9.44 23.21
C GLY A 85 -3.86 -10.40 22.94
N CYS A 86 -3.69 -10.85 21.69
CA CYS A 86 -2.57 -11.70 21.33
C CYS A 86 -1.26 -10.90 21.34
N TYR A 87 -0.13 -11.61 21.26
CA TYR A 87 1.18 -10.96 21.27
C TYR A 87 1.31 -9.89 20.19
N ARG A 88 0.92 -10.21 18.95
CA ARG A 88 0.98 -9.23 17.87
C ARG A 88 0.14 -7.99 18.15
N GLY A 89 -1.04 -8.17 18.71
CA GLY A 89 -1.92 -7.07 19.06
C GLY A 89 -1.30 -6.17 20.13
N ILE A 90 -0.66 -6.76 21.13
CA ILE A 90 0.03 -6.00 22.17
C ILE A 90 1.17 -5.18 21.57
N ARG A 91 1.93 -5.75 20.63
CA ARG A 91 3.01 -5.03 19.96
C ARG A 91 2.48 -3.85 19.17
N HIS A 92 1.37 -4.01 18.44
CA HIS A 92 0.72 -2.90 17.73
C HIS A 92 0.25 -1.81 18.69
N ARG A 93 -0.32 -2.21 19.82
CA ARG A 93 -0.81 -1.26 20.83
C ARG A 93 0.32 -0.41 21.37
N LYS A 94 1.48 -1.01 21.59
CA LYS A 94 2.65 -0.32 22.15
C LYS A 94 3.47 0.42 21.08
N GLY A 95 3.14 0.29 19.79
CA GLY A 95 3.90 0.89 18.72
C GLY A 95 5.27 0.26 18.53
N LEU A 96 5.39 -1.03 18.76
CA LEU A 96 6.64 -1.78 18.67
C LEU A 96 6.63 -2.69 17.46
N PRO A 97 7.83 -3.08 16.93
CA PRO A 97 7.89 -4.05 15.84
C PRO A 97 7.20 -5.35 16.21
N VAL A 98 6.48 -5.91 15.24
CA VAL A 98 5.59 -7.06 15.47
C VAL A 98 6.24 -8.39 15.10
N ARG A 99 7.28 -8.36 14.26
CA ARG A 99 7.88 -9.56 13.69
C ARG A 99 9.18 -10.00 14.35
N GLY A 100 9.32 -9.75 15.65
CA GLY A 100 10.47 -10.22 16.42
C GLY A 100 11.76 -9.44 16.18
N GLN A 101 11.67 -8.24 15.64
CA GLN A 101 12.85 -7.42 15.41
C GLN A 101 13.40 -6.86 16.72
N LYS A 102 14.69 -6.55 16.71
CA LYS A 102 15.32 -5.93 17.85
C LYS A 102 14.74 -4.54 18.12
N THR A 103 14.56 -4.21 19.38
CA THR A 103 13.99 -2.92 19.77
C THR A 103 14.97 -2.04 20.55
N LYS A 104 16.09 -2.62 20.98
CA LYS A 104 17.10 -1.87 21.76
C LYS A 104 17.70 -0.73 20.95
N THR A 105 17.94 -0.97 19.66
CA THR A 105 18.48 0.03 18.74
C THR A 105 17.53 0.12 17.56
N ASN A 106 17.58 1.20 16.82
CA ASN A 106 16.78 1.35 15.61
C ASN A 106 15.27 1.20 15.86
N ALA A 107 14.53 0.53 14.98
CA ALA A 107 13.09 0.39 15.03
C ALA A 107 12.34 1.73 14.99
N ARG A 108 12.94 2.73 14.30
CA ARG A 108 12.39 4.09 14.25
C ARG A 108 11.08 4.18 13.48
N THR A 109 10.87 3.31 12.51
CA THR A 109 9.62 3.32 11.74
C THR A 109 8.41 3.14 12.64
N CYS A 110 8.49 2.23 13.61
CA CYS A 110 7.41 2.00 14.57
C CYS A 110 7.43 2.97 15.73
N LYS A 111 8.62 3.36 16.19
CA LYS A 111 8.77 4.24 17.34
C LYS A 111 8.67 5.72 17.01
N GLY A 112 8.80 6.07 15.74
CA GLY A 112 8.85 7.45 15.30
C GLY A 112 10.23 8.06 15.51
N HIS A 113 10.30 9.36 15.45
CA HIS A 113 11.56 10.08 15.63
C HIS A 113 12.11 9.90 17.03
N LYS A 114 13.44 9.92 17.13
CA LYS A 114 14.12 9.95 18.40
C LYS A 114 13.67 11.18 19.18
N ARG A 115 13.32 11.00 20.45
CA ARG A 115 12.89 12.09 21.30
C ARG A 115 13.84 12.25 22.47
N THR A 116 14.22 13.50 22.72
CA THR A 116 14.97 13.83 23.93
C THR A 116 13.99 13.99 25.07
N VAL A 117 14.26 13.29 26.17
CA VAL A 117 13.40 13.40 27.37
C VAL A 117 13.82 14.64 28.14
N ALA A 118 12.91 15.61 28.20
CA ALA A 118 13.15 16.82 28.98
C ALA A 118 13.30 16.46 30.47
N ASN A 119 14.19 17.12 31.14
CA ASN A 119 14.45 16.92 32.56
C ASN A 119 15.04 15.55 32.92
N LYS A 120 15.47 14.78 31.94
CA LYS A 120 16.15 13.54 32.24
C LYS A 120 17.56 13.85 32.75
N LYS A 121 17.82 13.48 33.96
CA LYS A 121 19.13 13.68 34.58
C LYS A 121 19.84 12.35 34.75
N LYS A 122 21.12 12.42 34.72
CA LYS A 122 21.97 11.25 34.91
C LYS A 122 22.79 11.39 36.16
#